data_06a8ff4bd69bdecd9560d8a44f041269
#
_entry.id   06a8ff4bd69bdecd9560d8a44f041269
#
_cell.length_a   1.000
_cell.length_b   1.000
_cell.length_c   1.000
_cell.angle_alpha   90.00
_cell.angle_beta   90.00
_cell.angle_gamma   90.00
#
_symmetry.space_group_name_H-M   'P 1'
#
loop_
_entity.id
_entity.type
_entity.pdbx_description
1 polymer ?
#
loop_
_entity_poly.entity_id
_entity_poly.type
_entity_poly.pdbx_seq_one_letter_code
_entity_poly.pdbx_strand_id
1 'polypeptide(L)'
;MTRRRRRPNYFGLTLLGLILLFGYYFNQIYLPAQPNPFVPTPTPTRSPESFVTEAQALFAEGKLLPAIEAYRSAIAASPQDSTLYVALARVQVFAGQYAEAEKNAKNAILLNPNNALAHGVLAWALNFQDGKNAEAQASIQEALRLDPNNALIHAYNVEILINSGFDGVQKAIDESRVALALDPNIVETHRARALLLEATTNYEEAIAEYQAAIQINPNLADLYIGLGLNYRVLQVYDEAIAAFTRANALNPANPFPDLYISRTYAAIGEFAKSLQYAETAVQDRPDDPTLRGNLGVMYYRNNYWPEAIQQLGYAIYGGVTEDGVKIEGIPLVNDFRVAEYYYTYGLALARTNQCGEALQIAQLLQTRVPADENAQFGASEINRICAENLQGQD
;
A
#
# COMPACT_ATOMS: atom_id res chain seq x y z
N MET A 1 12.85 65.59 86.19
CA MET A 1 12.27 64.83 85.10
C MET A 1 12.85 63.41 85.13
N THR A 2 12.12 62.48 85.66
CA THR A 2 12.54 61.05 85.82
C THR A 2 12.14 60.24 84.59
N ARG A 3 13.14 59.85 83.73
CA ARG A 3 12.89 58.98 82.59
C ARG A 3 12.51 57.58 83.11
N ARG A 4 11.23 57.18 82.98
CA ARG A 4 10.80 55.78 83.18
C ARG A 4 11.46 54.88 82.15
N ARG A 5 12.38 54.00 82.57
CA ARG A 5 12.89 52.91 81.75
C ARG A 5 11.71 51.94 81.44
N ARG A 6 11.31 51.90 80.20
CA ARG A 6 10.39 50.84 79.76
C ARG A 6 11.03 49.49 79.91
N ARG A 7 10.44 48.60 80.69
CA ARG A 7 10.91 47.19 80.80
C ARG A 7 10.68 46.51 79.45
N PRO A 8 11.66 45.77 78.93
CA PRO A 8 11.48 45.02 77.70
C PRO A 8 10.35 43.97 77.89
N ASN A 9 9.48 43.86 76.88
CA ASN A 9 8.43 42.87 76.91
C ASN A 9 9.01 41.51 76.48
N TYR A 10 9.51 40.76 77.44
CA TYR A 10 10.15 39.46 77.22
C TYR A 10 9.19 38.46 76.60
N PHE A 11 7.89 38.50 76.92
CA PHE A 11 6.89 37.66 76.30
C PHE A 11 6.72 37.96 74.79
N GLY A 12 6.72 39.19 74.39
CA GLY A 12 6.67 39.59 72.98
C GLY A 12 7.95 39.17 72.22
N LEU A 13 9.11 39.26 72.86
CA LEU A 13 10.36 38.83 72.27
C LEU A 13 10.44 37.30 72.13
N THR A 14 9.98 36.52 73.09
CA THR A 14 9.96 35.02 73.01
C THR A 14 8.97 34.58 71.96
N LEU A 15 7.79 35.19 71.89
CA LEU A 15 6.77 34.89 70.88
C LEU A 15 7.30 35.17 69.46
N LEU A 16 7.98 36.32 69.28
CA LEU A 16 8.59 36.68 67.97
C LEU A 16 9.68 35.64 67.58
N GLY A 17 10.52 35.22 68.59
CA GLY A 17 11.51 34.18 68.39
C GLY A 17 10.94 32.86 67.97
N LEU A 18 9.83 32.41 68.54
CA LEU A 18 9.10 31.18 68.18
C LEU A 18 8.50 31.28 66.79
N ILE A 19 7.92 32.42 66.44
CA ILE A 19 7.38 32.65 65.08
C ILE A 19 8.49 32.57 64.01
N LEU A 20 9.66 33.18 64.28
CA LEU A 20 10.79 33.16 63.36
C LEU A 20 11.37 31.73 63.23
N LEU A 21 11.49 30.98 64.31
CA LEU A 21 11.91 29.58 64.35
C LEU A 21 10.91 28.69 63.57
N PHE A 22 9.64 28.88 63.78
CA PHE A 22 8.58 28.16 63.08
C PHE A 22 8.62 28.50 61.58
N GLY A 23 8.73 29.77 61.21
CA GLY A 23 8.87 30.20 59.82
C GLY A 23 10.10 29.61 59.14
N TYR A 24 11.23 29.58 59.85
CA TYR A 24 12.48 28.96 59.36
C TYR A 24 12.31 27.44 59.15
N TYR A 25 11.75 26.72 60.14
CA TYR A 25 11.47 25.30 60.07
C TYR A 25 10.50 24.98 58.90
N PHE A 26 9.43 25.77 58.78
CA PHE A 26 8.45 25.57 57.75
C PHE A 26 9.00 25.79 56.34
N ASN A 27 9.80 26.86 56.17
CA ASN A 27 10.38 27.19 54.88
C ASN A 27 11.57 26.31 54.47
N GLN A 28 12.44 25.91 55.39
CA GLN A 28 13.68 25.19 55.07
C GLN A 28 13.55 23.66 55.23
N ILE A 29 12.61 23.18 56.03
CA ILE A 29 12.52 21.76 56.33
C ILE A 29 11.15 21.18 55.85
N TYR A 30 10.06 21.85 56.19
CA TYR A 30 8.73 21.31 55.91
C TYR A 30 8.35 21.49 54.43
N LEU A 31 8.47 22.68 53.85
CA LEU A 31 8.16 22.94 52.42
C LEU A 31 8.98 22.10 51.45
N PRO A 32 10.31 21.99 51.57
CA PRO A 32 11.12 21.15 50.67
C PRO A 32 10.85 19.65 50.82
N ALA A 33 10.32 19.18 51.99
CA ALA A 33 9.95 17.79 52.21
C ALA A 33 8.58 17.42 51.62
N GLN A 34 7.76 18.40 51.26
CA GLN A 34 6.47 18.15 50.59
C GLN A 34 6.67 17.95 49.10
N PRO A 35 6.01 16.99 48.50
CA PRO A 35 5.99 16.85 47.04
C PRO A 35 5.44 18.14 46.43
N ASN A 36 6.14 18.70 45.48
CA ASN A 36 5.78 19.95 44.81
C ASN A 36 4.42 19.77 44.11
N PRO A 37 3.34 20.46 44.53
CA PRO A 37 1.99 20.23 43.96
C PRO A 37 1.85 20.64 42.50
N PHE A 38 2.89 21.31 41.94
CA PHE A 38 2.97 21.73 40.55
C PHE A 38 3.95 20.88 39.70
N VAL A 39 4.56 19.85 40.28
CA VAL A 39 5.27 18.86 39.45
C VAL A 39 4.19 17.96 38.87
N PRO A 40 3.98 17.96 37.54
CA PRO A 40 3.04 17.02 36.94
C PRO A 40 3.48 15.62 37.36
N THR A 41 2.59 14.88 38.00
CA THR A 41 2.80 13.45 38.24
C THR A 41 3.14 12.85 36.88
N PRO A 42 4.27 12.15 36.71
CA PRO A 42 4.54 11.51 35.43
C PRO A 42 3.34 10.60 35.15
N THR A 43 2.59 10.97 34.10
CA THR A 43 1.55 10.06 33.60
C THR A 43 2.27 8.74 33.32
N PRO A 44 1.85 7.60 33.85
CA PRO A 44 2.54 6.35 33.60
C PRO A 44 2.65 6.20 32.08
N THR A 45 3.87 6.25 31.57
CA THR A 45 4.13 6.06 30.14
C THR A 45 3.60 4.69 29.79
N ARG A 46 2.67 4.63 28.85
CA ARG A 46 2.07 3.38 28.38
C ARG A 46 3.19 2.44 27.96
N SER A 47 3.13 1.17 28.40
CA SER A 47 4.20 0.21 28.14
C SER A 47 4.29 -0.16 26.65
N PRO A 48 5.48 -0.51 26.13
CA PRO A 48 5.65 -0.97 24.76
C PRO A 48 4.69 -2.11 24.39
N GLU A 49 4.49 -3.07 25.30
CA GLU A 49 3.62 -4.24 25.10
C GLU A 49 2.15 -3.83 24.89
N SER A 50 1.71 -2.77 25.57
CA SER A 50 0.34 -2.24 25.38
C SER A 50 0.15 -1.67 23.97
N PHE A 51 1.16 -0.99 23.41
CA PHE A 51 1.12 -0.52 22.03
C PHE A 51 1.17 -1.68 21.04
N VAL A 52 1.97 -2.72 21.31
CA VAL A 52 2.02 -3.94 20.50
C VAL A 52 0.67 -4.64 20.46
N THR A 53 0.03 -4.82 21.64
CA THR A 53 -1.30 -5.42 21.71
C THR A 53 -2.33 -4.63 20.91
N GLU A 54 -2.30 -3.30 21.02
CA GLU A 54 -3.16 -2.42 20.22
C GLU A 54 -2.88 -2.55 18.72
N ALA A 55 -1.59 -2.55 18.31
CA ALA A 55 -1.21 -2.70 16.92
C ALA A 55 -1.69 -4.03 16.32
N GLN A 56 -1.55 -5.13 17.08
CA GLN A 56 -2.04 -6.46 16.66
C GLN A 56 -3.56 -6.49 16.53
N ALA A 57 -4.30 -5.89 17.47
CA ALA A 57 -5.75 -5.78 17.38
C ALA A 57 -6.17 -4.95 16.14
N LEU A 58 -5.53 -3.80 15.92
CA LEU A 58 -5.79 -2.96 14.75
C LEU A 58 -5.47 -3.67 13.42
N PHE A 59 -4.38 -4.44 13.37
CA PHE A 59 -4.06 -5.28 12.21
C PHE A 59 -5.12 -6.35 11.98
N ALA A 60 -5.57 -7.04 13.03
CA ALA A 60 -6.66 -8.02 12.93
C ALA A 60 -7.99 -7.38 12.45
N GLU A 61 -8.22 -6.11 12.78
CA GLU A 61 -9.35 -5.32 12.29
C GLU A 61 -9.16 -4.78 10.86
N GLY A 62 -7.99 -4.99 10.24
CA GLY A 62 -7.64 -4.44 8.92
C GLY A 62 -7.28 -2.95 8.92
N LYS A 63 -7.19 -2.32 10.07
CA LYS A 63 -6.83 -0.91 10.25
C LYS A 63 -5.31 -0.73 10.17
N LEU A 64 -4.75 -0.91 8.96
CA LEU A 64 -3.30 -0.99 8.76
C LEU A 64 -2.57 0.31 9.14
N LEU A 65 -3.07 1.49 8.76
CA LEU A 65 -2.44 2.76 9.12
C LEU A 65 -2.44 3.02 10.63
N PRO A 66 -3.55 2.87 11.36
CA PRO A 66 -3.54 2.91 12.82
C PRO A 66 -2.60 1.87 13.48
N ALA A 67 -2.52 0.65 12.94
CA ALA A 67 -1.60 -0.38 13.43
C ALA A 67 -0.13 0.06 13.26
N ILE A 68 0.22 0.68 12.14
CA ILE A 68 1.54 1.28 11.89
C ILE A 68 1.88 2.33 12.96
N GLU A 69 0.95 3.24 13.28
CA GLU A 69 1.18 4.29 14.29
C GLU A 69 1.33 3.69 15.71
N ALA A 70 0.57 2.65 16.03
CA ALA A 70 0.73 1.94 17.30
C ALA A 70 2.09 1.25 17.41
N TYR A 71 2.58 0.59 16.35
CA TYR A 71 3.95 0.03 16.33
C TYR A 71 5.03 1.12 16.40
N ARG A 72 4.85 2.27 15.74
CA ARG A 72 5.77 3.43 15.90
C ARG A 72 5.83 3.91 17.35
N SER A 73 4.70 3.92 18.04
CA SER A 73 4.63 4.27 19.46
C SER A 73 5.34 3.23 20.33
N ALA A 74 5.21 1.93 20.02
CA ALA A 74 5.96 0.86 20.68
C ALA A 74 7.47 1.03 20.49
N ILE A 75 7.92 1.33 19.27
CA ILE A 75 9.33 1.58 18.96
C ILE A 75 9.84 2.82 19.70
N ALA A 76 9.07 3.90 19.78
CA ALA A 76 9.47 5.08 20.54
C ALA A 76 9.68 4.79 22.04
N ALA A 77 8.89 3.85 22.60
CA ALA A 77 9.03 3.39 23.99
C ALA A 77 10.17 2.36 24.16
N SER A 78 10.51 1.57 23.13
CA SER A 78 11.59 0.55 23.17
C SER A 78 12.37 0.52 21.85
N PRO A 79 13.25 1.53 21.58
CA PRO A 79 13.89 1.70 20.28
C PRO A 79 14.98 0.66 19.96
N GLN A 80 15.39 -0.16 20.93
CA GLN A 80 16.40 -1.20 20.76
C GLN A 80 15.79 -2.60 20.50
N ASP A 81 14.47 -2.72 20.49
CA ASP A 81 13.82 -3.98 20.23
C ASP A 81 13.64 -4.21 18.73
N SER A 82 14.47 -5.07 18.14
CA SER A 82 14.44 -5.39 16.71
C SER A 82 13.10 -6.02 16.27
N THR A 83 12.38 -6.69 17.16
CA THR A 83 11.14 -7.38 16.83
C THR A 83 10.00 -6.39 16.51
N LEU A 84 10.00 -5.21 17.11
CA LEU A 84 9.03 -4.16 16.84
C LEU A 84 9.18 -3.59 15.42
N TYR A 85 10.43 -3.44 14.95
CA TYR A 85 10.70 -3.00 13.58
C TYR A 85 10.28 -4.05 12.55
N VAL A 86 10.47 -5.34 12.84
CA VAL A 86 10.00 -6.45 11.99
C VAL A 86 8.47 -6.43 11.89
N ALA A 87 7.78 -6.32 13.04
CA ALA A 87 6.32 -6.27 13.08
C ALA A 87 5.77 -5.05 12.32
N LEU A 88 6.38 -3.87 12.51
CA LEU A 88 6.04 -2.67 11.77
C LEU A 88 6.25 -2.86 10.26
N ALA A 89 7.40 -3.37 9.84
CA ALA A 89 7.71 -3.59 8.44
C ALA A 89 6.73 -4.57 7.78
N ARG A 90 6.34 -5.65 8.47
CA ARG A 90 5.33 -6.61 7.98
C ARG A 90 3.99 -5.92 7.73
N VAL A 91 3.49 -5.11 8.66
CA VAL A 91 2.23 -4.36 8.46
C VAL A 91 2.35 -3.34 7.33
N GLN A 92 3.53 -2.71 7.18
CA GLN A 92 3.79 -1.78 6.09
C GLN A 92 3.76 -2.45 4.72
N VAL A 93 4.21 -3.71 4.58
CA VAL A 93 4.07 -4.45 3.31
C VAL A 93 2.60 -4.64 2.97
N PHE A 94 1.75 -5.07 3.93
CA PHE A 94 0.30 -5.15 3.71
C PHE A 94 -0.36 -3.81 3.39
N ALA A 95 0.22 -2.70 3.87
CA ALA A 95 -0.24 -1.34 3.58
C ALA A 95 0.31 -0.77 2.25
N GLY A 96 1.11 -1.53 1.50
CA GLY A 96 1.75 -1.07 0.27
C GLY A 96 2.90 -0.07 0.48
N GLN A 97 3.38 0.11 1.72
CA GLN A 97 4.46 1.02 2.09
C GLN A 97 5.82 0.30 2.00
N TYR A 98 6.18 -0.15 0.79
CA TYR A 98 7.32 -1.05 0.59
C TYR A 98 8.67 -0.43 0.92
N ALA A 99 8.89 0.85 0.61
CA ALA A 99 10.13 1.57 0.91
C ALA A 99 10.32 1.78 2.42
N GLU A 100 9.25 2.10 3.15
CA GLU A 100 9.26 2.22 4.61
C GLU A 100 9.45 0.86 5.27
N ALA A 101 8.83 -0.19 4.74
CA ALA A 101 9.02 -1.57 5.20
C ALA A 101 10.48 -2.02 5.06
N GLU A 102 11.10 -1.77 3.90
CA GLU A 102 12.53 -2.00 3.68
C GLU A 102 13.39 -1.29 4.71
N LYS A 103 13.14 0.00 4.94
CA LYS A 103 13.88 0.80 5.92
C LYS A 103 13.78 0.20 7.32
N ASN A 104 12.57 -0.18 7.74
CA ASN A 104 12.35 -0.74 9.08
C ASN A 104 12.92 -2.16 9.22
N ALA A 105 12.83 -3.00 8.19
CA ALA A 105 13.48 -4.30 8.19
C ALA A 105 15.01 -4.16 8.28
N LYS A 106 15.63 -3.21 7.58
CA LYS A 106 17.06 -2.89 7.71
C LYS A 106 17.43 -2.40 9.11
N ASN A 107 16.59 -1.58 9.75
CA ASN A 107 16.79 -1.18 11.15
C ASN A 107 16.74 -2.40 12.09
N ALA A 108 15.82 -3.33 11.88
CA ALA A 108 15.75 -4.58 12.65
C ALA A 108 17.04 -5.41 12.51
N ILE A 109 17.57 -5.54 11.29
CA ILE A 109 18.84 -6.25 11.01
C ILE A 109 20.03 -5.53 11.67
N LEU A 110 20.06 -4.20 11.65
CA LEU A 110 21.11 -3.41 12.31
C LEU A 110 21.14 -3.67 13.82
N LEU A 111 19.97 -3.80 14.45
CA LEU A 111 19.86 -4.09 15.89
C LEU A 111 20.15 -5.57 16.20
N ASN A 112 19.73 -6.48 15.35
CA ASN A 112 19.98 -7.91 15.48
C ASN A 112 20.23 -8.55 14.10
N PRO A 113 21.48 -8.67 13.67
CA PRO A 113 21.86 -9.27 12.37
C PRO A 113 21.43 -10.73 12.19
N ASN A 114 21.14 -11.45 13.28
CA ASN A 114 20.72 -12.85 13.24
C ASN A 114 19.19 -13.01 13.34
N ASN A 115 18.43 -11.93 13.20
CA ASN A 115 16.97 -11.99 13.16
C ASN A 115 16.51 -12.49 11.78
N ALA A 116 16.24 -13.79 11.66
CA ALA A 116 15.81 -14.43 10.42
C ALA A 116 14.58 -13.76 9.80
N LEU A 117 13.57 -13.43 10.64
CA LEU A 117 12.33 -12.81 10.15
C LEU A 117 12.57 -11.38 9.64
N ALA A 118 13.56 -10.64 10.19
CA ALA A 118 13.93 -9.33 9.66
C ALA A 118 14.46 -9.42 8.22
N HIS A 119 15.32 -10.40 7.93
CA HIS A 119 15.77 -10.71 6.57
C HIS A 119 14.62 -11.16 5.67
N GLY A 120 13.69 -11.99 6.19
CA GLY A 120 12.50 -12.44 5.45
C GLY A 120 11.58 -11.28 5.06
N VAL A 121 11.24 -10.39 5.99
CA VAL A 121 10.39 -9.22 5.71
C VAL A 121 11.11 -8.21 4.82
N LEU A 122 12.44 -8.05 4.96
CA LEU A 122 13.23 -7.26 4.01
C LEU A 122 13.08 -7.79 2.59
N ALA A 123 13.28 -9.09 2.42
CA ALA A 123 13.14 -9.74 1.12
C ALA A 123 11.74 -9.55 0.53
N TRP A 124 10.71 -9.71 1.35
CA TRP A 124 9.32 -9.53 0.95
C TRP A 124 9.03 -8.08 0.52
N ALA A 125 9.51 -7.08 1.27
CA ALA A 125 9.38 -5.67 0.91
C ALA A 125 10.13 -5.30 -0.38
N LEU A 126 11.30 -5.89 -0.61
CA LEU A 126 12.09 -5.68 -1.82
C LEU A 126 11.44 -6.30 -3.06
N ASN A 127 10.72 -7.42 -2.91
CA ASN A 127 10.05 -8.12 -4.01
C ASN A 127 9.01 -7.26 -4.73
N PHE A 128 8.46 -6.23 -4.08
CA PHE A 128 7.50 -5.29 -4.65
C PHE A 128 8.14 -4.01 -5.20
N GLN A 129 9.47 -3.96 -5.30
CA GLN A 129 10.19 -2.77 -5.77
C GLN A 129 10.97 -3.09 -7.05
N ASP A 130 10.81 -2.28 -8.09
CA ASP A 130 11.46 -2.48 -9.36
C ASP A 130 12.99 -2.54 -9.23
N GLY A 131 13.59 -3.50 -9.92
CA GLY A 131 15.05 -3.67 -9.96
C GLY A 131 15.68 -4.28 -8.70
N LYS A 132 14.90 -4.61 -7.64
CA LYS A 132 15.43 -5.14 -6.37
C LYS A 132 15.33 -6.66 -6.21
N ASN A 133 14.98 -7.40 -7.25
CA ASN A 133 14.81 -8.85 -7.19
C ASN A 133 16.07 -9.59 -6.70
N ALA A 134 17.27 -9.17 -7.12
CA ALA A 134 18.51 -9.81 -6.67
C ALA A 134 18.77 -9.61 -5.17
N GLU A 135 18.45 -8.40 -4.64
CA GLU A 135 18.57 -8.11 -3.21
C GLU A 135 17.51 -8.90 -2.41
N ALA A 136 16.29 -9.03 -2.93
CA ALA A 136 15.23 -9.85 -2.33
C ALA A 136 15.66 -11.32 -2.22
N GLN A 137 16.21 -11.88 -3.29
CA GLN A 137 16.73 -13.27 -3.30
C GLN A 137 17.87 -13.48 -2.29
N ALA A 138 18.82 -12.56 -2.22
CA ALA A 138 19.92 -12.65 -1.26
C ALA A 138 19.40 -12.59 0.19
N SER A 139 18.46 -11.70 0.47
CA SER A 139 17.88 -11.52 1.81
C SER A 139 17.04 -12.73 2.24
N ILE A 140 16.26 -13.34 1.34
CA ILE A 140 15.45 -14.51 1.69
C ILE A 140 16.33 -15.75 1.91
N GLN A 141 17.42 -15.89 1.18
CA GLN A 141 18.38 -17.00 1.40
C GLN A 141 19.04 -16.90 2.77
N GLU A 142 19.40 -15.68 3.20
CA GLU A 142 19.94 -15.47 4.55
C GLU A 142 18.88 -15.74 5.63
N ALA A 143 17.62 -15.35 5.41
CA ALA A 143 16.52 -15.69 6.31
C ALA A 143 16.35 -17.21 6.49
N LEU A 144 16.33 -17.98 5.39
CA LEU A 144 16.23 -19.43 5.40
C LEU A 144 17.44 -20.10 6.04
N ARG A 145 18.65 -19.54 5.87
CA ARG A 145 19.86 -20.01 6.52
C ARG A 145 19.80 -19.88 8.04
N LEU A 146 19.23 -18.74 8.52
CA LEU A 146 19.11 -18.43 9.95
C LEU A 146 17.98 -19.23 10.63
N ASP A 147 16.85 -19.39 9.96
CA ASP A 147 15.70 -20.15 10.47
C ASP A 147 15.00 -20.92 9.34
N PRO A 148 15.44 -22.17 9.06
CA PRO A 148 14.88 -23.00 8.00
C PRO A 148 13.51 -23.60 8.33
N ASN A 149 12.96 -23.38 9.51
CA ASN A 149 11.67 -23.93 9.93
C ASN A 149 10.61 -22.83 10.17
N ASN A 150 10.74 -21.67 9.57
CA ASN A 150 9.83 -20.55 9.73
C ASN A 150 8.84 -20.47 8.56
N ALA A 151 7.57 -20.76 8.80
CA ALA A 151 6.52 -20.76 7.79
C ALA A 151 6.38 -19.41 7.04
N LEU A 152 6.53 -18.26 7.74
CA LEU A 152 6.47 -16.93 7.12
C LEU A 152 7.60 -16.74 6.10
N ILE A 153 8.81 -17.19 6.43
CA ILE A 153 9.97 -17.04 5.54
C ILE A 153 9.77 -17.88 4.28
N HIS A 154 9.26 -19.10 4.41
CA HIS A 154 8.91 -19.95 3.25
C HIS A 154 7.79 -19.34 2.41
N ALA A 155 6.75 -18.75 3.04
CA ALA A 155 5.68 -18.05 2.33
C ALA A 155 6.22 -16.86 1.53
N TYR A 156 7.09 -16.03 2.12
CA TYR A 156 7.72 -14.93 1.41
C TYR A 156 8.63 -15.41 0.27
N ASN A 157 9.34 -16.54 0.48
CA ASN A 157 10.17 -17.12 -0.56
C ASN A 157 9.35 -17.61 -1.78
N VAL A 158 8.15 -18.15 -1.57
CA VAL A 158 7.22 -18.48 -2.66
C VAL A 158 6.95 -17.28 -3.55
N GLU A 159 6.59 -16.12 -2.96
CA GLU A 159 6.29 -14.91 -3.72
C GLU A 159 7.50 -14.37 -4.49
N ILE A 160 8.71 -14.47 -3.93
CA ILE A 160 9.95 -14.05 -4.59
C ILE A 160 10.30 -15.01 -5.75
N LEU A 161 10.12 -16.30 -5.56
CA LEU A 161 10.42 -17.32 -6.56
C LEU A 161 9.51 -17.25 -7.78
N ILE A 162 8.23 -16.94 -7.62
CA ILE A 162 7.28 -16.75 -8.73
C ILE A 162 7.81 -15.72 -9.73
N ASN A 163 8.45 -14.65 -9.27
CA ASN A 163 9.01 -13.60 -10.10
C ASN A 163 10.36 -13.96 -10.76
N SER A 164 10.89 -15.17 -10.50
CA SER A 164 12.20 -15.62 -11.00
C SER A 164 12.12 -16.49 -12.28
N GLY A 165 10.96 -16.51 -12.94
CA GLY A 165 10.73 -17.29 -14.16
C GLY A 165 10.41 -18.78 -13.89
N PHE A 166 10.49 -19.60 -14.94
CA PHE A 166 10.01 -21.00 -14.90
C PHE A 166 10.69 -21.86 -13.81
N ASP A 167 12.02 -21.78 -13.69
CA ASP A 167 12.76 -22.53 -12.65
C ASP A 167 12.39 -22.06 -11.24
N GLY A 168 12.01 -20.79 -11.09
CA GLY A 168 11.51 -20.23 -9.83
C GLY A 168 10.17 -20.83 -9.44
N VAL A 169 9.24 -20.94 -10.38
CA VAL A 169 7.90 -21.53 -10.14
C VAL A 169 8.01 -22.98 -9.62
N GLN A 170 8.90 -23.79 -10.18
CA GLN A 170 9.08 -25.17 -9.69
C GLN A 170 9.56 -25.19 -8.23
N LYS A 171 10.51 -24.33 -7.86
CA LYS A 171 10.97 -24.19 -6.47
C LYS A 171 9.87 -23.63 -5.57
N ALA A 172 9.08 -22.69 -6.05
CA ALA A 172 7.95 -22.10 -5.31
C ALA A 172 6.91 -23.17 -4.91
N ILE A 173 6.69 -24.19 -5.76
CA ILE A 173 5.81 -25.33 -5.45
C ILE A 173 6.31 -26.09 -4.20
N ASP A 174 7.61 -26.37 -4.13
CA ASP A 174 8.19 -27.08 -3.00
C ASP A 174 8.17 -26.22 -1.73
N GLU A 175 8.54 -24.93 -1.82
CA GLU A 175 8.49 -23.97 -0.71
C GLU A 175 7.05 -23.78 -0.18
N SER A 176 6.06 -23.74 -1.06
CA SER A 176 4.64 -23.64 -0.68
C SER A 176 4.16 -24.84 0.14
N ARG A 177 4.63 -26.06 -0.19
CA ARG A 177 4.34 -27.25 0.60
C ARG A 177 4.98 -27.18 1.97
N VAL A 178 6.23 -26.70 2.06
CA VAL A 178 6.94 -26.52 3.33
C VAL A 178 6.22 -25.49 4.19
N ALA A 179 5.86 -24.32 3.65
CA ALA A 179 5.13 -23.29 4.39
C ALA A 179 3.82 -23.83 4.98
N LEU A 180 3.03 -24.54 4.17
CA LEU A 180 1.76 -25.13 4.59
C LEU A 180 1.94 -26.22 5.66
N ALA A 181 3.00 -27.04 5.55
CA ALA A 181 3.29 -28.08 6.53
C ALA A 181 3.77 -27.51 7.88
N LEU A 182 4.48 -26.38 7.85
CA LEU A 182 4.96 -25.70 9.06
C LEU A 182 3.85 -24.98 9.81
N ASP A 183 3.04 -24.18 9.12
CA ASP A 183 1.89 -23.51 9.73
C ASP A 183 0.79 -23.24 8.68
N PRO A 184 -0.32 -24.00 8.71
CA PRO A 184 -1.48 -23.77 7.85
C PRO A 184 -2.42 -22.66 8.35
N ASN A 185 -2.13 -22.01 9.51
CA ASN A 185 -3.05 -21.05 10.13
C ASN A 185 -2.57 -19.60 10.02
N ILE A 186 -1.66 -19.31 9.10
CA ILE A 186 -1.21 -17.95 8.82
C ILE A 186 -1.65 -17.49 7.44
N VAL A 187 -2.02 -16.22 7.37
CA VAL A 187 -2.55 -15.58 6.15
C VAL A 187 -1.55 -15.70 5.00
N GLU A 188 -0.27 -15.44 5.28
CA GLU A 188 0.78 -15.39 4.26
C GLU A 188 1.01 -16.74 3.59
N THR A 189 0.83 -17.86 4.31
CA THR A 189 0.95 -19.21 3.72
C THR A 189 -0.08 -19.42 2.62
N HIS A 190 -1.35 -19.10 2.91
CA HIS A 190 -2.44 -19.25 1.93
C HIS A 190 -2.36 -18.20 0.83
N ARG A 191 -2.00 -16.95 1.16
CA ARG A 191 -1.80 -15.90 0.17
C ARG A 191 -0.70 -16.23 -0.84
N ALA A 192 0.47 -16.66 -0.35
CA ALA A 192 1.58 -17.04 -1.20
C ALA A 192 1.24 -18.24 -2.10
N ARG A 193 0.50 -19.23 -1.54
CA ARG A 193 0.00 -20.36 -2.30
C ARG A 193 -1.02 -19.96 -3.36
N ALA A 194 -1.93 -19.03 -3.06
CA ALA A 194 -2.85 -18.48 -4.04
C ALA A 194 -2.11 -17.81 -5.22
N LEU A 195 -1.11 -16.96 -4.94
CA LEU A 195 -0.28 -16.31 -5.95
C LEU A 195 0.48 -17.33 -6.82
N LEU A 196 0.98 -18.41 -6.22
CA LEU A 196 1.62 -19.50 -6.96
C LEU A 196 0.62 -20.21 -7.91
N LEU A 197 -0.60 -20.45 -7.44
CA LEU A 197 -1.65 -21.08 -8.24
C LEU A 197 -2.10 -20.18 -9.40
N GLU A 198 -2.16 -18.86 -9.17
CA GLU A 198 -2.35 -17.88 -10.25
C GLU A 198 -1.23 -17.95 -11.30
N ALA A 199 0.03 -17.96 -10.85
CA ALA A 199 1.19 -18.04 -11.74
C ALA A 199 1.23 -19.34 -12.57
N THR A 200 0.55 -20.37 -12.09
CA THR A 200 0.39 -21.67 -12.77
C THR A 200 -0.99 -21.85 -13.43
N THR A 201 -1.78 -20.76 -13.54
CA THR A 201 -3.11 -20.71 -14.16
C THR A 201 -4.17 -21.62 -13.52
N ASN A 202 -3.98 -22.02 -12.27
CA ASN A 202 -4.93 -22.81 -11.47
C ASN A 202 -5.85 -21.88 -10.65
N TYR A 203 -6.73 -21.15 -11.33
CA TYR A 203 -7.50 -20.05 -10.74
C TYR A 203 -8.56 -20.51 -9.75
N GLU A 204 -9.20 -21.67 -9.96
CA GLU A 204 -10.19 -22.24 -9.03
C GLU A 204 -9.54 -22.61 -7.68
N GLU A 205 -8.37 -23.22 -7.71
CA GLU A 205 -7.61 -23.53 -6.51
C GLU A 205 -7.06 -22.26 -5.84
N ALA A 206 -6.65 -21.24 -6.62
CA ALA A 206 -6.23 -19.95 -6.07
C ALA A 206 -7.37 -19.27 -5.31
N ILE A 207 -8.60 -19.32 -5.83
CA ILE A 207 -9.81 -18.84 -5.13
C ILE A 207 -9.98 -19.53 -3.77
N ALA A 208 -9.81 -20.86 -3.72
CA ALA A 208 -9.93 -21.61 -2.47
C ALA A 208 -8.87 -21.18 -1.43
N GLU A 209 -7.64 -20.93 -1.86
CA GLU A 209 -6.57 -20.45 -0.98
C GLU A 209 -6.79 -19.01 -0.52
N TYR A 210 -7.27 -18.09 -1.37
CA TYR A 210 -7.68 -16.76 -0.92
C TYR A 210 -8.82 -16.81 0.08
N GLN A 211 -9.81 -17.69 -0.12
CA GLN A 211 -10.89 -17.90 0.84
C GLN A 211 -10.38 -18.44 2.17
N ALA A 212 -9.39 -19.34 2.17
CA ALA A 212 -8.75 -19.83 3.40
C ALA A 212 -8.01 -18.68 4.13
N ALA A 213 -7.25 -17.85 3.40
CA ALA A 213 -6.61 -16.67 3.97
C ALA A 213 -7.64 -15.68 4.58
N ILE A 214 -8.77 -15.46 3.91
CA ILE A 214 -9.86 -14.61 4.37
C ILE A 214 -10.54 -15.18 5.63
N GLN A 215 -10.63 -16.51 5.77
CA GLN A 215 -11.14 -17.12 7.01
C GLN A 215 -10.23 -16.84 8.21
N ILE A 216 -8.91 -16.74 8.00
CA ILE A 216 -7.95 -16.40 9.05
C ILE A 216 -8.03 -14.91 9.40
N ASN A 217 -8.03 -14.04 8.39
CA ASN A 217 -8.22 -12.59 8.59
C ASN A 217 -9.15 -12.00 7.50
N PRO A 218 -10.44 -11.78 7.82
CA PRO A 218 -11.43 -11.26 6.86
C PRO A 218 -11.35 -9.75 6.61
N ASN A 219 -10.35 -9.08 7.17
CA ASN A 219 -10.26 -7.62 7.13
C ASN A 219 -9.07 -7.10 6.31
N LEU A 220 -8.38 -7.97 5.57
CA LEU A 220 -7.29 -7.59 4.68
C LEU A 220 -7.81 -7.37 3.26
N ALA A 221 -7.80 -6.11 2.81
CA ALA A 221 -8.35 -5.71 1.51
C ALA A 221 -7.66 -6.41 0.32
N ASP A 222 -6.35 -6.65 0.42
CA ASP A 222 -5.54 -7.25 -0.64
C ASP A 222 -5.96 -8.69 -0.98
N LEU A 223 -6.46 -9.45 0.01
CA LEU A 223 -6.99 -10.80 -0.22
C LEU A 223 -8.24 -10.79 -1.11
N TYR A 224 -9.11 -9.81 -0.92
CA TYR A 224 -10.30 -9.65 -1.75
C TYR A 224 -9.97 -9.12 -3.14
N ILE A 225 -8.89 -8.35 -3.30
CA ILE A 225 -8.38 -7.96 -4.63
C ILE A 225 -7.94 -9.22 -5.38
N GLY A 226 -7.07 -10.05 -4.78
CA GLY A 226 -6.63 -11.31 -5.39
C GLY A 226 -7.81 -12.22 -5.72
N LEU A 227 -8.73 -12.43 -4.79
CA LEU A 227 -9.94 -13.21 -4.99
C LEU A 227 -10.75 -12.70 -6.19
N GLY A 228 -10.99 -11.38 -6.25
CA GLY A 228 -11.75 -10.75 -7.33
C GLY A 228 -11.07 -10.86 -8.70
N LEU A 229 -9.75 -10.76 -8.75
CA LEU A 229 -8.98 -10.93 -9.99
C LEU A 229 -9.13 -12.36 -10.54
N ASN A 230 -9.09 -13.39 -9.68
CA ASN A 230 -9.30 -14.78 -10.09
C ASN A 230 -10.72 -15.02 -10.60
N TYR A 231 -11.75 -14.54 -9.89
CA TYR A 231 -13.12 -14.61 -10.38
C TYR A 231 -13.28 -13.92 -11.74
N ARG A 232 -12.64 -12.77 -11.94
CA ARG A 232 -12.70 -12.05 -13.22
C ARG A 232 -12.04 -12.81 -14.36
N VAL A 233 -10.92 -13.50 -14.12
CA VAL A 233 -10.26 -14.36 -15.12
C VAL A 233 -11.17 -15.52 -15.52
N LEU A 234 -11.88 -16.11 -14.56
CA LEU A 234 -12.86 -17.16 -14.81
C LEU A 234 -14.21 -16.62 -15.34
N GLN A 235 -14.32 -15.32 -15.59
CA GLN A 235 -15.53 -14.62 -16.08
C GLN A 235 -16.73 -14.72 -15.11
N VAL A 236 -16.47 -14.98 -13.84
CA VAL A 236 -17.48 -14.97 -12.76
C VAL A 236 -17.59 -13.53 -12.24
N TYR A 237 -18.20 -12.67 -13.05
CA TYR A 237 -18.10 -11.22 -12.91
C TYR A 237 -18.83 -10.68 -11.68
N ASP A 238 -19.94 -11.26 -11.27
CA ASP A 238 -20.70 -10.79 -10.10
C ASP A 238 -19.91 -10.98 -8.81
N GLU A 239 -19.26 -12.13 -8.64
CA GLU A 239 -18.40 -12.45 -7.51
C GLU A 239 -17.13 -11.60 -7.53
N ALA A 240 -16.57 -11.33 -8.72
CA ALA A 240 -15.43 -10.41 -8.86
C ALA A 240 -15.78 -9.01 -8.35
N ILE A 241 -16.93 -8.46 -8.78
CA ILE A 241 -17.42 -7.14 -8.35
C ILE A 241 -17.68 -7.15 -6.83
N ALA A 242 -18.29 -8.21 -6.29
CA ALA A 242 -18.53 -8.32 -4.85
C ALA A 242 -17.22 -8.33 -4.05
N ALA A 243 -16.20 -9.08 -4.50
CA ALA A 243 -14.90 -9.12 -3.87
C ALA A 243 -14.20 -7.75 -3.92
N PHE A 244 -14.15 -7.08 -5.07
CA PHE A 244 -13.57 -5.74 -5.19
C PHE A 244 -14.34 -4.70 -4.35
N THR A 245 -15.66 -4.78 -4.29
CA THR A 245 -16.48 -3.91 -3.43
C THR A 245 -16.14 -4.11 -1.96
N ARG A 246 -15.90 -5.37 -1.53
CA ARG A 246 -15.43 -5.64 -0.17
C ARG A 246 -14.04 -5.08 0.08
N ALA A 247 -13.12 -5.20 -0.88
CA ALA A 247 -11.78 -4.61 -0.80
C ALA A 247 -11.84 -3.09 -0.63
N ASN A 248 -12.69 -2.41 -1.43
CA ASN A 248 -12.91 -0.97 -1.33
C ASN A 248 -13.49 -0.56 0.04
N ALA A 249 -14.45 -1.30 0.55
CA ALA A 249 -15.01 -1.05 1.89
C ALA A 249 -13.98 -1.19 3.03
N LEU A 250 -12.97 -2.06 2.86
CA LEU A 250 -11.89 -2.27 3.83
C LEU A 250 -10.79 -1.21 3.72
N ASN A 251 -10.50 -0.73 2.51
CA ASN A 251 -9.50 0.30 2.27
C ASN A 251 -9.98 1.29 1.18
N PRO A 252 -10.84 2.26 1.54
CA PRO A 252 -11.39 3.22 0.59
C PRO A 252 -10.36 4.15 -0.07
N ALA A 253 -9.17 4.27 0.51
CA ALA A 253 -8.09 5.10 -0.07
C ALA A 253 -7.30 4.39 -1.18
N ASN A 254 -7.59 3.10 -1.43
CA ASN A 254 -6.97 2.35 -2.50
C ASN A 254 -7.83 2.43 -3.77
N PRO A 255 -7.39 3.09 -4.86
CA PRO A 255 -8.19 3.25 -6.08
C PRO A 255 -8.30 1.97 -6.93
N PHE A 256 -7.46 0.96 -6.67
CA PHE A 256 -7.41 -0.23 -7.52
C PHE A 256 -8.66 -1.10 -7.50
N PRO A 257 -9.39 -1.28 -6.39
CA PRO A 257 -10.68 -1.95 -6.43
C PRO A 257 -11.66 -1.29 -7.40
N ASP A 258 -11.76 0.03 -7.42
CA ASP A 258 -12.64 0.76 -8.35
C ASP A 258 -12.16 0.63 -9.80
N LEU A 259 -10.84 0.65 -10.05
CA LEU A 259 -10.27 0.32 -11.35
C LEU A 259 -10.71 -1.07 -11.84
N TYR A 260 -10.64 -2.09 -10.96
CA TYR A 260 -10.99 -3.45 -11.32
C TYR A 260 -12.50 -3.63 -11.51
N ILE A 261 -13.34 -2.96 -10.70
CA ILE A 261 -14.80 -2.90 -10.90
C ILE A 261 -15.11 -2.25 -12.25
N SER A 262 -14.49 -1.11 -12.56
CA SER A 262 -14.62 -0.44 -13.86
C SER A 262 -14.33 -1.40 -15.01
N ARG A 263 -13.18 -2.06 -14.98
CA ARG A 263 -12.79 -3.02 -16.02
C ARG A 263 -13.71 -4.23 -16.10
N THR A 264 -14.30 -4.65 -14.99
CA THR A 264 -15.25 -5.76 -14.96
C THR A 264 -16.58 -5.35 -15.58
N TYR A 265 -17.12 -4.17 -15.27
CA TYR A 265 -18.31 -3.64 -15.94
C TYR A 265 -18.08 -3.40 -17.43
N ALA A 266 -16.89 -2.95 -17.85
CA ALA A 266 -16.54 -2.83 -19.26
C ALA A 266 -16.57 -4.19 -20.00
N ALA A 267 -16.12 -5.25 -19.34
CA ALA A 267 -16.10 -6.61 -19.91
C ALA A 267 -17.52 -7.16 -20.16
N ILE A 268 -18.51 -6.77 -19.35
CA ILE A 268 -19.91 -7.17 -19.54
C ILE A 268 -20.74 -6.16 -20.35
N GLY A 269 -20.10 -5.09 -20.87
CA GLY A 269 -20.75 -4.08 -21.69
C GLY A 269 -21.51 -2.98 -20.95
N GLU A 270 -21.43 -2.93 -19.63
CA GLU A 270 -22.06 -1.92 -18.77
C GLU A 270 -21.22 -0.63 -18.72
N PHE A 271 -21.03 0.02 -19.89
CA PHE A 271 -20.04 1.11 -20.06
C PHE A 271 -20.32 2.32 -19.18
N ALA A 272 -21.58 2.65 -18.89
CA ALA A 272 -21.92 3.77 -18.02
C ALA A 272 -21.46 3.55 -16.56
N LYS A 273 -21.67 2.34 -16.02
CA LYS A 273 -21.18 1.98 -14.70
C LYS A 273 -19.65 1.91 -14.67
N SER A 274 -19.06 1.34 -15.73
CA SER A 274 -17.61 1.30 -15.88
C SER A 274 -16.99 2.69 -15.82
N LEU A 275 -17.59 3.67 -16.50
CA LEU A 275 -17.15 5.07 -16.47
C LEU A 275 -17.21 5.65 -15.06
N GLN A 276 -18.33 5.46 -14.35
CA GLN A 276 -18.51 5.95 -12.98
C GLN A 276 -17.39 5.47 -12.04
N TYR A 277 -17.05 4.18 -12.07
CA TYR A 277 -15.99 3.63 -11.23
C TYR A 277 -14.58 4.09 -11.68
N ALA A 278 -14.37 4.31 -12.99
CA ALA A 278 -13.12 4.87 -13.49
C ALA A 278 -12.91 6.31 -13.00
N GLU A 279 -13.97 7.13 -12.97
CA GLU A 279 -13.95 8.49 -12.41
C GLU A 279 -13.61 8.48 -10.92
N THR A 280 -14.24 7.59 -10.13
CA THR A 280 -13.94 7.44 -8.70
C THR A 280 -12.48 7.08 -8.48
N ALA A 281 -11.94 6.10 -9.21
CA ALA A 281 -10.53 5.70 -9.09
C ALA A 281 -9.56 6.86 -9.35
N VAL A 282 -9.83 7.73 -10.34
CA VAL A 282 -9.01 8.91 -10.61
C VAL A 282 -9.17 10.00 -9.56
N GLN A 283 -10.36 10.14 -8.93
CA GLN A 283 -10.55 11.07 -7.81
C GLN A 283 -9.69 10.68 -6.61
N ASP A 284 -9.55 9.39 -6.31
CA ASP A 284 -8.75 8.89 -5.20
C ASP A 284 -7.24 9.06 -5.43
N ARG A 285 -6.78 8.93 -6.68
CA ARG A 285 -5.37 9.13 -7.06
C ARG A 285 -5.24 9.81 -8.41
N PRO A 286 -5.33 11.14 -8.44
CA PRO A 286 -5.39 11.91 -9.69
C PRO A 286 -4.07 12.01 -10.47
N ASP A 287 -2.96 11.66 -9.87
CA ASP A 287 -1.62 11.65 -10.48
C ASP A 287 -1.22 10.32 -11.15
N ASP A 288 -2.04 9.26 -10.98
CA ASP A 288 -1.75 7.93 -11.52
C ASP A 288 -2.12 7.84 -13.01
N PRO A 289 -1.15 7.66 -13.91
CA PRO A 289 -1.42 7.60 -15.34
C PRO A 289 -2.18 6.34 -15.78
N THR A 290 -2.09 5.24 -15.02
CA THR A 290 -2.84 4.00 -15.31
C THR A 290 -4.33 4.18 -15.08
N LEU A 291 -4.71 4.88 -14.01
CA LEU A 291 -6.11 5.19 -13.72
C LEU A 291 -6.68 6.15 -14.77
N ARG A 292 -5.92 7.17 -15.18
CA ARG A 292 -6.31 8.08 -16.25
C ARG A 292 -6.43 7.39 -17.60
N GLY A 293 -5.50 6.47 -17.92
CA GLY A 293 -5.59 5.64 -19.12
C GLY A 293 -6.88 4.82 -19.16
N ASN A 294 -7.23 4.17 -18.04
CA ASN A 294 -8.49 3.45 -17.92
C ASN A 294 -9.71 4.38 -18.07
N LEU A 295 -9.69 5.54 -17.40
CA LEU A 295 -10.76 6.53 -17.52
C LEU A 295 -10.94 7.01 -18.97
N GLY A 296 -9.84 7.30 -19.66
CA GLY A 296 -9.90 7.69 -21.07
C GLY A 296 -10.46 6.62 -21.98
N VAL A 297 -10.12 5.34 -21.77
CA VAL A 297 -10.74 4.21 -22.46
C VAL A 297 -12.25 4.14 -22.18
N MET A 298 -12.67 4.39 -20.95
CA MET A 298 -14.10 4.37 -20.58
C MET A 298 -14.85 5.56 -21.19
N TYR A 299 -14.27 6.75 -21.25
CA TYR A 299 -14.83 7.87 -22.00
C TYR A 299 -14.99 7.53 -23.48
N TYR A 300 -13.98 6.93 -24.11
CA TYR A 300 -14.07 6.50 -25.52
C TYR A 300 -15.21 5.51 -25.75
N ARG A 301 -15.37 4.52 -24.88
CA ARG A 301 -16.44 3.51 -24.98
C ARG A 301 -17.84 4.09 -24.79
N ASN A 302 -17.95 5.24 -24.10
CA ASN A 302 -19.19 6.01 -23.94
C ASN A 302 -19.37 7.10 -24.99
N ASN A 303 -18.52 7.18 -26.02
CA ASN A 303 -18.49 8.17 -27.09
C ASN A 303 -18.21 9.62 -26.64
N TYR A 304 -17.59 9.82 -25.48
CA TYR A 304 -17.07 11.10 -24.99
C TYR A 304 -15.63 11.28 -25.48
N TRP A 305 -15.49 11.51 -26.81
CA TRP A 305 -14.16 11.49 -27.44
C TRP A 305 -13.26 12.66 -27.03
N PRO A 306 -13.73 13.90 -26.83
CA PRO A 306 -12.88 14.97 -26.30
C PRO A 306 -12.29 14.66 -24.92
N GLU A 307 -13.11 14.14 -23.99
CA GLU A 307 -12.69 13.73 -22.64
C GLU A 307 -11.73 12.53 -22.71
N ALA A 308 -11.98 11.59 -23.61
CA ALA A 308 -11.07 10.48 -23.87
C ALA A 308 -9.68 10.97 -24.33
N ILE A 309 -9.62 11.91 -25.27
CA ILE A 309 -8.37 12.52 -25.73
C ILE A 309 -7.64 13.18 -24.58
N GLN A 310 -8.32 13.94 -23.73
CA GLN A 310 -7.72 14.62 -22.61
C GLN A 310 -7.10 13.63 -21.61
N GLN A 311 -7.87 12.62 -21.16
CA GLN A 311 -7.40 11.68 -20.14
C GLN A 311 -6.31 10.74 -20.67
N LEU A 312 -6.46 10.25 -21.91
CA LEU A 312 -5.44 9.43 -22.57
C LEU A 312 -4.16 10.24 -22.87
N GLY A 313 -4.30 11.51 -23.25
CA GLY A 313 -3.17 12.42 -23.41
C GLY A 313 -2.35 12.55 -22.14
N TYR A 314 -3.01 12.74 -20.98
CA TYR A 314 -2.33 12.73 -19.68
C TYR A 314 -1.69 11.38 -19.36
N ALA A 315 -2.35 10.27 -19.69
CA ALA A 315 -1.81 8.93 -19.42
C ALA A 315 -0.54 8.61 -20.20
N ILE A 316 -0.45 9.02 -21.48
CA ILE A 316 0.65 8.64 -22.38
C ILE A 316 1.78 9.68 -22.45
N TYR A 317 1.45 10.97 -22.41
CA TYR A 317 2.43 12.05 -22.48
C TYR A 317 2.76 12.68 -21.13
N GLY A 318 1.91 12.44 -20.11
CA GLY A 318 1.99 13.18 -18.87
C GLY A 318 1.53 14.63 -19.01
N GLY A 319 1.92 15.46 -18.05
CA GLY A 319 1.62 16.88 -18.05
C GLY A 319 1.14 17.38 -16.70
N VAL A 320 0.53 18.56 -16.72
CA VAL A 320 -0.07 19.17 -15.53
C VAL A 320 -1.55 19.44 -15.83
N THR A 321 -2.44 18.95 -14.98
CA THR A 321 -3.87 19.19 -15.13
C THR A 321 -4.22 20.65 -14.82
N GLU A 322 -5.43 21.07 -15.13
CA GLU A 322 -5.93 22.40 -14.78
C GLU A 322 -5.89 22.67 -13.26
N ASP A 323 -6.08 21.64 -12.44
CA ASP A 323 -6.00 21.67 -10.98
C ASP A 323 -4.56 21.63 -10.45
N GLY A 324 -3.54 21.60 -11.34
CA GLY A 324 -2.13 21.62 -10.97
C GLY A 324 -1.54 20.25 -10.61
N VAL A 325 -2.24 19.15 -10.84
CA VAL A 325 -1.72 17.79 -10.60
C VAL A 325 -0.72 17.43 -11.70
N LYS A 326 0.50 17.07 -11.29
CA LYS A 326 1.55 16.61 -12.20
C LYS A 326 1.39 15.10 -12.43
N ILE A 327 1.37 14.70 -13.70
CA ILE A 327 1.26 13.30 -14.13
C ILE A 327 2.52 12.95 -14.93
N GLU A 328 3.09 11.79 -14.64
CA GLU A 328 4.17 11.22 -15.43
C GLU A 328 3.57 10.27 -16.47
N GLY A 329 3.84 10.53 -17.78
CA GLY A 329 3.29 9.73 -18.86
C GLY A 329 3.92 8.33 -18.91
N ILE A 330 3.15 7.36 -19.40
CA ILE A 330 3.59 5.97 -19.60
C ILE A 330 4.10 5.81 -21.05
N PRO A 331 5.39 5.54 -21.27
CA PRO A 331 5.90 5.27 -22.62
C PRO A 331 5.32 3.98 -23.19
N LEU A 332 5.12 3.92 -24.52
CA LEU A 332 4.65 2.70 -25.19
C LEU A 332 5.68 1.58 -25.04
N VAL A 333 5.29 0.54 -24.35
CA VAL A 333 6.02 -0.71 -24.11
C VAL A 333 5.19 -1.89 -24.60
N ASN A 334 5.79 -3.08 -24.68
CA ASN A 334 5.08 -4.30 -25.03
C ASN A 334 4.22 -4.80 -23.85
N ASP A 335 3.22 -4.00 -23.50
CA ASP A 335 2.19 -4.27 -22.50
C ASP A 335 0.83 -3.94 -23.13
N PHE A 336 -0.07 -4.92 -23.13
CA PHE A 336 -1.37 -4.79 -23.84
C PHE A 336 -2.25 -3.68 -23.27
N ARG A 337 -2.11 -3.32 -21.99
CA ARG A 337 -2.87 -2.22 -21.38
C ARG A 337 -2.32 -0.87 -21.80
N VAL A 338 -1.01 -0.75 -21.81
CA VAL A 338 -0.37 0.47 -22.32
C VAL A 338 -0.69 0.65 -23.79
N ALA A 339 -0.60 -0.41 -24.60
CA ALA A 339 -0.97 -0.40 -25.99
C ALA A 339 -2.46 0.00 -26.21
N GLU A 340 -3.38 -0.47 -25.31
CA GLU A 340 -4.80 -0.08 -25.32
C GLU A 340 -4.97 1.44 -25.16
N TYR A 341 -4.20 2.09 -24.29
CA TYR A 341 -4.28 3.54 -24.11
C TYR A 341 -3.88 4.27 -25.40
N TYR A 342 -2.78 3.85 -26.04
CA TYR A 342 -2.28 4.47 -27.27
C TYR A 342 -3.25 4.28 -28.44
N TYR A 343 -3.71 3.06 -28.74
CA TYR A 343 -4.63 2.90 -29.88
C TYR A 343 -5.98 3.56 -29.63
N THR A 344 -6.49 3.56 -28.40
CA THR A 344 -7.74 4.26 -28.05
C THR A 344 -7.59 5.77 -28.20
N TYR A 345 -6.43 6.33 -27.84
CA TYR A 345 -6.11 7.72 -28.06
C TYR A 345 -6.12 8.06 -29.55
N GLY A 346 -5.41 7.30 -30.39
CA GLY A 346 -5.39 7.48 -31.83
C GLY A 346 -6.77 7.37 -32.47
N LEU A 347 -7.60 6.41 -32.03
CA LEU A 347 -8.98 6.26 -32.46
C LEU A 347 -9.86 7.46 -32.09
N ALA A 348 -9.72 8.00 -30.86
CA ALA A 348 -10.46 9.18 -30.42
C ALA A 348 -10.08 10.42 -31.24
N LEU A 349 -8.79 10.61 -31.52
CA LEU A 349 -8.28 11.67 -32.41
C LEU A 349 -8.84 11.53 -33.84
N ALA A 350 -8.84 10.32 -34.41
CA ALA A 350 -9.37 10.06 -35.74
C ALA A 350 -10.87 10.35 -35.79
N ARG A 351 -11.65 9.97 -34.77
CA ARG A 351 -13.10 10.26 -34.68
C ARG A 351 -13.41 11.75 -34.58
N THR A 352 -12.49 12.56 -34.06
CA THR A 352 -12.63 14.02 -33.93
C THR A 352 -11.90 14.76 -35.05
N ASN A 353 -11.56 14.06 -36.15
CA ASN A 353 -10.86 14.60 -37.35
C ASN A 353 -9.47 15.20 -37.09
N GLN A 354 -8.78 14.76 -36.02
CA GLN A 354 -7.41 15.15 -35.67
C GLN A 354 -6.41 14.15 -36.27
N CYS A 355 -6.51 13.93 -37.61
CA CYS A 355 -5.80 12.86 -38.31
C CYS A 355 -4.28 13.04 -38.35
N GLY A 356 -3.76 14.28 -38.24
CA GLY A 356 -2.32 14.52 -38.22
C GLY A 356 -1.60 13.78 -37.09
N GLU A 357 -2.13 13.89 -35.86
CA GLU A 357 -1.59 13.21 -34.70
C GLU A 357 -2.03 11.74 -34.66
N ALA A 358 -3.27 11.42 -35.02
CA ALA A 358 -3.79 10.05 -35.03
C ALA A 358 -2.91 9.12 -35.88
N LEU A 359 -2.46 9.57 -37.08
CA LEU A 359 -1.60 8.77 -37.96
C LEU A 359 -0.19 8.57 -37.37
N GLN A 360 0.34 9.53 -36.60
CA GLN A 360 1.60 9.34 -35.87
C GLN A 360 1.48 8.25 -34.82
N ILE A 361 0.36 8.21 -34.09
CA ILE A 361 0.08 7.13 -33.14
C ILE A 361 -0.03 5.78 -33.85
N ALA A 362 -0.73 5.69 -34.97
CA ALA A 362 -0.82 4.46 -35.74
C ALA A 362 0.56 3.96 -36.19
N GLN A 363 1.43 4.85 -36.70
CA GLN A 363 2.81 4.51 -37.06
C GLN A 363 3.63 4.04 -35.83
N LEU A 364 3.48 4.71 -34.69
CA LEU A 364 4.17 4.34 -33.44
C LEU A 364 3.77 2.92 -32.99
N LEU A 365 2.48 2.58 -33.02
CA LEU A 365 1.97 1.25 -32.69
C LEU A 365 2.55 0.17 -33.61
N GLN A 366 2.53 0.43 -34.92
CA GLN A 366 3.06 -0.50 -35.94
C GLN A 366 4.55 -0.78 -35.75
N THR A 367 5.33 0.21 -35.30
CA THR A 367 6.79 0.11 -35.22
C THR A 367 7.25 -0.40 -33.85
N ARG A 368 6.57 -0.03 -32.75
CA ARG A 368 7.02 -0.33 -31.39
C ARG A 368 6.44 -1.63 -30.82
N VAL A 369 5.21 -1.98 -31.19
CA VAL A 369 4.51 -3.16 -30.69
C VAL A 369 3.92 -3.99 -31.85
N PRO A 370 4.75 -4.43 -32.83
CA PRO A 370 4.29 -5.11 -34.04
C PRO A 370 3.65 -6.47 -33.77
N ALA A 371 3.94 -7.08 -32.60
CA ALA A 371 3.39 -8.37 -32.20
C ALA A 371 2.03 -8.28 -31.48
N ASP A 372 1.59 -7.09 -31.07
CA ASP A 372 0.30 -6.89 -30.41
C ASP A 372 -0.81 -6.76 -31.48
N GLU A 373 -1.62 -7.81 -31.63
CA GLU A 373 -2.68 -7.87 -32.65
C GLU A 373 -3.73 -6.77 -32.46
N ASN A 374 -4.09 -6.41 -31.22
CA ASN A 374 -5.07 -5.36 -30.93
C ASN A 374 -4.51 -3.99 -31.29
N ALA A 375 -3.24 -3.75 -30.99
CA ALA A 375 -2.56 -2.51 -31.36
C ALA A 375 -2.46 -2.38 -32.89
N GLN A 376 -2.15 -3.45 -33.63
CA GLN A 376 -2.12 -3.46 -35.09
C GLN A 376 -3.52 -3.24 -35.68
N PHE A 377 -4.56 -3.88 -35.11
CA PHE A 377 -5.94 -3.61 -35.52
C PHE A 377 -6.32 -2.15 -35.26
N GLY A 378 -6.02 -1.62 -34.08
CA GLY A 378 -6.25 -0.22 -33.73
C GLY A 378 -5.56 0.74 -34.71
N ALA A 379 -4.29 0.48 -35.05
CA ALA A 379 -3.56 1.27 -36.02
C ALA A 379 -4.20 1.23 -37.43
N SER A 380 -4.70 0.07 -37.85
CA SER A 380 -5.39 -0.06 -39.16
C SER A 380 -6.71 0.70 -39.18
N GLU A 381 -7.47 0.67 -38.08
CA GLU A 381 -8.73 1.43 -37.97
C GLU A 381 -8.51 2.94 -37.92
N ILE A 382 -7.44 3.42 -37.24
CA ILE A 382 -7.04 4.84 -37.28
C ILE A 382 -6.79 5.26 -38.74
N ASN A 383 -5.98 4.49 -39.46
CA ASN A 383 -5.68 4.77 -40.85
C ASN A 383 -6.95 4.80 -41.72
N ARG A 384 -7.86 3.84 -41.55
CA ARG A 384 -9.12 3.76 -42.29
C ARG A 384 -10.00 4.99 -42.02
N ILE A 385 -10.24 5.33 -40.74
CA ILE A 385 -11.08 6.49 -40.39
C ILE A 385 -10.48 7.78 -40.95
N CYS A 386 -9.18 7.96 -40.84
CA CYS A 386 -8.54 9.16 -41.35
C CYS A 386 -8.57 9.25 -42.89
N ALA A 387 -8.47 8.13 -43.60
CA ALA A 387 -8.65 8.11 -45.03
C ALA A 387 -10.09 8.50 -45.48
N GLU A 388 -11.10 8.02 -44.76
CA GLU A 388 -12.51 8.38 -45.00
C GLU A 388 -12.78 9.86 -44.69
N ASN A 389 -12.20 10.41 -43.63
CA ASN A 389 -12.33 11.83 -43.27
C ASN A 389 -11.73 12.76 -44.34
N LEU A 390 -10.65 12.34 -44.99
CA LEU A 390 -10.02 13.10 -46.06
C LEU A 390 -10.84 13.09 -47.37
N GLN A 391 -11.47 11.92 -47.69
CA GLN A 391 -12.32 11.78 -48.88
C GLN A 391 -13.68 12.49 -48.73
N GLY A 392 -14.18 12.69 -47.53
CA GLY A 392 -15.45 13.38 -47.25
C GLY A 392 -15.32 14.91 -47.23
N GLN A 393 -14.12 15.46 -47.42
CA GLN A 393 -13.84 16.90 -47.52
C GLN A 393 -13.76 17.42 -48.95
N ASP A 394 -13.78 16.53 -49.94
CA ASP A 394 -13.85 16.84 -51.38
C ASP A 394 -15.33 16.82 -51.86
#